data_4c32bb8737f2af7cdf759244e5d0dd14
#
_entry.id   4c32bb8737f2af7cdf759244e5d0dd14
#
_cell.length_a   1.000
_cell.length_b   1.000
_cell.length_c   1.000
_cell.angle_alpha   90.00
_cell.angle_beta   90.00
_cell.angle_gamma   90.00
#
_symmetry.space_group_name_H-M   'P 1'
#
loop_
_entity.id
_entity.type
_entity.pdbx_description
1 polymer ?
#
loop_
_entity_poly.entity_id
_entity_poly.type
_entity_poly.pdbx_seq_one_letter_code
_entity_poly.pdbx_strand_id
1 'polypeptide(L)'
;MKIIILTKDIKDGVKLKNTLVGLSTEFSSFKNYTKEDILGHSERFKDTAFIFSTWYMPIFSEDEVREYLPSLKAIFYAAGTVKYFADSFLNVGVKIFSAAKANAIPVAEFVTAQIILANKGYFQAQKEYKKPFWRISFNKARNY
;
A
#
# COMPACT_ATOMS: atom_id res chain seq x y z
N MET A 1 -10.04 -22.92 -8.33
CA MET A 1 -9.38 -21.59 -8.47
C MET A 1 -9.45 -20.91 -7.11
N LYS A 2 -8.33 -20.65 -6.50
CA LYS A 2 -8.23 -20.05 -5.16
C LYS A 2 -7.77 -18.61 -5.23
N ILE A 3 -8.37 -17.76 -4.41
CA ILE A 3 -8.04 -16.35 -4.23
C ILE A 3 -7.67 -16.15 -2.77
N ILE A 4 -6.57 -15.47 -2.52
CA ILE A 4 -6.11 -15.17 -1.17
C ILE A 4 -5.78 -13.69 -1.00
N ILE A 5 -5.77 -13.24 0.26
CA ILE A 5 -5.15 -11.99 0.65
C ILE A 5 -3.78 -12.34 1.26
N LEU A 6 -2.72 -11.74 0.73
CA LEU A 6 -1.36 -11.94 1.18
C LEU A 6 -0.78 -10.62 1.68
N THR A 7 -0.38 -10.57 2.94
CA THR A 7 0.17 -9.37 3.58
C THR A 7 1.31 -9.76 4.51
N LYS A 8 2.10 -8.78 4.92
CA LYS A 8 3.19 -8.98 5.88
C LYS A 8 2.64 -9.37 7.26
N ASP A 9 1.51 -8.77 7.64
CA ASP A 9 0.82 -9.15 8.88
C ASP A 9 -0.71 -9.24 8.69
N ILE A 10 -1.36 -9.89 9.66
CA ILE A 10 -2.79 -10.15 9.62
C ILE A 10 -3.61 -8.85 9.74
N LYS A 11 -3.12 -7.82 10.45
CA LYS A 11 -3.85 -6.56 10.65
C LYS A 11 -4.03 -5.80 9.33
N ASP A 12 -2.98 -5.76 8.51
CA ASP A 12 -3.05 -5.14 7.17
C ASP A 12 -4.00 -5.92 6.25
N GLY A 13 -3.97 -7.24 6.34
CA GLY A 13 -4.90 -8.09 5.61
C GLY A 13 -6.36 -7.88 5.99
N VAL A 14 -6.65 -7.67 7.27
CA VAL A 14 -8.02 -7.37 7.74
C VAL A 14 -8.53 -6.04 7.16
N LYS A 15 -7.70 -5.00 7.14
CA LYS A 15 -8.06 -3.70 6.54
C LYS A 15 -8.38 -3.86 5.06
N LEU A 16 -7.50 -4.51 4.31
CA LEU A 16 -7.70 -4.76 2.89
C LEU A 16 -8.97 -5.58 2.64
N LYS A 17 -9.19 -6.65 3.42
CA LYS A 17 -10.40 -7.48 3.33
C LYS A 17 -11.66 -6.65 3.55
N ASN A 18 -11.70 -5.82 4.57
CA ASN A 18 -12.86 -4.96 4.85
C ASN A 18 -13.17 -4.00 3.70
N THR A 19 -12.13 -3.46 3.05
CA THR A 19 -12.29 -2.63 1.85
C THR A 19 -12.85 -3.43 0.69
N LEU A 20 -12.36 -4.64 0.44
CA LEU A 20 -12.84 -5.52 -0.63
C LEU A 20 -14.28 -5.96 -0.40
N VAL A 21 -14.65 -6.30 0.84
CA VAL A 21 -16.04 -6.66 1.21
C VAL A 21 -17.00 -5.51 0.97
N GLY A 22 -16.55 -4.26 1.15
CA GLY A 22 -17.34 -3.06 0.79
C GLY A 22 -17.64 -2.94 -0.71
N LEU A 23 -16.84 -3.60 -1.57
CA LEU A 23 -17.07 -3.64 -3.02
C LEU A 23 -17.91 -4.84 -3.45
N SER A 24 -17.76 -5.99 -2.80
CA SER A 24 -18.56 -7.20 -3.02
C SER A 24 -18.49 -8.13 -1.81
N THR A 25 -19.65 -8.65 -1.40
CA THR A 25 -19.77 -9.61 -0.29
C THR A 25 -19.06 -10.94 -0.57
N GLU A 26 -18.77 -11.27 -1.82
CA GLU A 26 -18.01 -12.48 -2.21
C GLU A 26 -16.61 -12.50 -1.59
N PHE A 27 -16.01 -11.33 -1.37
CA PHE A 27 -14.71 -11.21 -0.73
C PHE A 27 -14.72 -11.60 0.77
N SER A 28 -15.86 -11.77 1.39
CA SER A 28 -15.98 -12.17 2.79
C SER A 28 -15.36 -13.55 3.06
N SER A 29 -15.35 -14.43 2.07
CA SER A 29 -14.77 -15.78 2.15
C SER A 29 -13.24 -15.81 2.04
N PHE A 30 -12.60 -14.72 1.60
CA PHE A 30 -11.16 -14.67 1.41
C PHE A 30 -10.43 -14.69 2.76
N LYS A 31 -9.39 -15.52 2.84
CA LYS A 31 -8.53 -15.64 4.02
C LYS A 31 -7.25 -14.83 3.82
N ASN A 32 -6.79 -14.24 4.91
CA ASN A 32 -5.52 -13.55 4.98
C ASN A 32 -4.41 -14.56 5.32
N TYR A 33 -3.28 -14.42 4.65
CA TYR A 33 -2.10 -15.25 4.86
C TYR A 33 -0.85 -14.38 4.87
N THR A 34 0.20 -14.91 5.49
CA THR A 34 1.56 -14.37 5.45
C THR A 34 2.45 -15.23 4.53
N LYS A 35 3.70 -14.81 4.30
CA LYS A 35 4.67 -15.63 3.57
C LYS A 35 4.94 -16.94 4.31
N GLU A 36 5.08 -16.87 5.61
CA GLU A 36 5.35 -18.02 6.50
C GLU A 36 4.24 -19.08 6.40
N ASP A 37 2.98 -18.65 6.28
CA ASP A 37 1.86 -19.57 6.06
C ASP A 37 2.00 -20.32 4.72
N ILE A 38 2.46 -19.65 3.68
CA ILE A 38 2.65 -20.26 2.35
C ILE A 38 3.80 -21.25 2.38
N LEU A 39 4.95 -20.85 2.96
CA LEU A 39 6.13 -21.71 3.04
C LEU A 39 5.89 -22.94 3.93
N GLY A 40 5.15 -22.77 5.04
CA GLY A 40 4.86 -23.84 5.99
C GLY A 40 3.81 -24.86 5.51
N HIS A 41 2.99 -24.51 4.51
CA HIS A 41 1.87 -25.34 4.06
C HIS A 41 1.71 -25.32 2.52
N SER A 42 2.80 -25.56 1.79
CA SER A 42 2.92 -25.37 0.33
C SER A 42 1.78 -25.99 -0.48
N GLU A 43 1.44 -27.24 -0.21
CA GLU A 43 0.38 -27.97 -0.94
C GLU A 43 -0.96 -27.24 -0.92
N ARG A 44 -1.22 -26.50 0.14
CA ARG A 44 -2.46 -25.74 0.31
C ARG A 44 -2.56 -24.54 -0.63
N PHE A 45 -1.45 -24.05 -1.18
CA PHE A 45 -1.41 -22.82 -1.97
C PHE A 45 -1.15 -23.05 -3.46
N LYS A 46 -0.87 -24.28 -3.88
CA LYS A 46 -0.57 -24.62 -5.28
C LYS A 46 -1.70 -24.26 -6.26
N ASP A 47 -2.95 -24.22 -5.82
CA ASP A 47 -4.11 -23.86 -6.63
C ASP A 47 -4.48 -22.37 -6.58
N THR A 48 -3.65 -21.53 -5.91
CA THR A 48 -3.86 -20.10 -5.79
C THR A 48 -3.66 -19.43 -7.15
N ALA A 49 -4.73 -18.83 -7.67
CA ALA A 49 -4.72 -18.17 -8.98
C ALA A 49 -4.55 -16.65 -8.86
N PHE A 50 -5.07 -16.05 -7.81
CA PHE A 50 -5.00 -14.59 -7.60
C PHE A 50 -4.65 -14.23 -6.17
N ILE A 51 -3.84 -13.17 -6.04
CA ILE A 51 -3.45 -12.58 -4.77
C ILE A 51 -3.94 -11.14 -4.74
N PHE A 52 -4.63 -10.75 -3.67
CA PHE A 52 -4.81 -9.36 -3.28
C PHE A 52 -3.79 -9.00 -2.21
N SER A 53 -3.13 -7.86 -2.34
CA SER A 53 -2.13 -7.40 -1.38
C SER A 53 -2.16 -5.88 -1.24
N THR A 54 -1.46 -5.38 -0.24
CA THR A 54 -1.29 -3.95 0.05
C THR A 54 0.15 -3.70 0.52
N TRP A 55 0.38 -2.62 1.26
CA TRP A 55 1.70 -2.26 1.76
C TRP A 55 2.45 -3.45 2.36
N TYR A 56 3.77 -3.49 2.10
CA TYR A 56 4.67 -4.55 2.57
C TYR A 56 4.35 -5.95 2.03
N MET A 57 3.94 -6.05 0.77
CA MET A 57 3.85 -7.35 0.07
C MET A 57 5.14 -8.16 0.32
N PRO A 58 5.06 -9.40 0.78
CA PRO A 58 6.24 -10.23 0.99
C PRO A 58 7.06 -10.44 -0.29
N ILE A 59 8.38 -10.48 -0.14
CA ILE A 59 9.29 -10.77 -1.25
C ILE A 59 9.45 -12.30 -1.38
N PHE A 60 9.31 -12.79 -2.60
CA PHE A 60 9.56 -14.17 -2.98
C PHE A 60 10.70 -14.23 -4.00
N SER A 61 11.50 -15.29 -4.00
CA SER A 61 12.36 -15.60 -5.12
C SER A 61 11.55 -16.23 -6.27
N GLU A 62 12.13 -16.30 -7.46
CA GLU A 62 11.48 -16.97 -8.60
C GLU A 62 11.20 -18.46 -8.29
N ASP A 63 12.16 -19.11 -7.63
CA ASP A 63 12.02 -20.53 -7.25
C ASP A 63 10.88 -20.71 -6.25
N GLU A 64 10.80 -19.85 -5.25
CA GLU A 64 9.67 -19.87 -4.29
C GLU A 64 8.31 -19.66 -4.99
N VAL A 65 8.24 -18.75 -5.98
CA VAL A 65 6.99 -18.54 -6.73
C VAL A 65 6.63 -19.80 -7.53
N ARG A 66 7.60 -20.42 -8.23
CA ARG A 66 7.38 -21.65 -9.00
C ARG A 66 6.97 -22.82 -8.13
N GLU A 67 7.60 -22.95 -6.96
CA GLU A 67 7.37 -24.08 -6.05
C GLU A 67 6.05 -23.96 -5.28
N TYR A 68 5.79 -22.77 -4.70
CA TYR A 68 4.68 -22.59 -3.75
C TYR A 68 3.41 -22.01 -4.38
N LEU A 69 3.53 -21.32 -5.53
CA LEU A 69 2.42 -20.63 -6.19
C LEU A 69 2.36 -20.94 -7.71
N PRO A 70 2.50 -22.20 -8.14
CA PRO A 70 2.62 -22.55 -9.56
C PRO A 70 1.40 -22.19 -10.41
N SER A 71 0.23 -22.01 -9.81
CA SER A 71 -1.01 -21.63 -10.52
C SER A 71 -1.28 -20.13 -10.51
N LEU A 72 -0.37 -19.30 -9.95
CA LEU A 72 -0.58 -17.87 -9.78
C LEU A 72 -0.57 -17.16 -11.14
N LYS A 73 -1.65 -16.42 -11.43
CA LYS A 73 -1.86 -15.69 -12.68
C LYS A 73 -1.67 -14.19 -12.51
N ALA A 74 -2.16 -13.65 -11.39
CA ALA A 74 -2.07 -12.21 -11.16
C ALA A 74 -2.06 -11.83 -9.69
N ILE A 75 -1.45 -10.65 -9.43
CA ILE A 75 -1.44 -9.95 -8.14
C ILE A 75 -2.14 -8.61 -8.32
N PHE A 76 -3.10 -8.31 -7.45
CA PHE A 76 -3.77 -7.02 -7.34
C PHE A 76 -3.24 -6.30 -6.11
N TYR A 77 -2.40 -5.29 -6.33
CA TYR A 77 -1.68 -4.55 -5.30
C TYR A 77 -2.36 -3.22 -5.03
N ALA A 78 -3.04 -3.10 -3.90
CA ALA A 78 -3.81 -1.92 -3.48
C ALA A 78 -2.92 -0.80 -2.89
N ALA A 79 -1.72 -0.60 -3.47
CA ALA A 79 -0.80 0.46 -3.11
C ALA A 79 0.02 0.94 -4.32
N GLY A 80 1.08 1.72 -4.10
CA GLY A 80 1.81 2.40 -5.15
C GLY A 80 2.88 1.54 -5.83
N THR A 81 4.13 1.67 -5.37
CA THR A 81 5.29 1.03 -6.03
C THR A 81 5.36 -0.47 -5.80
N VAL A 82 5.62 -1.20 -6.87
CA VAL A 82 5.80 -2.66 -6.86
C VAL A 82 7.26 -3.07 -7.01
N LYS A 83 8.17 -2.12 -7.22
CA LYS A 83 9.58 -2.36 -7.61
C LYS A 83 10.32 -3.33 -6.70
N TYR A 84 10.00 -3.35 -5.41
CA TYR A 84 10.76 -4.14 -4.43
C TYR A 84 10.40 -5.63 -4.41
N PHE A 85 9.28 -6.03 -5.06
CA PHE A 85 8.86 -7.44 -5.08
C PHE A 85 8.48 -7.95 -6.46
N ALA A 86 8.31 -7.07 -7.45
CA ALA A 86 7.64 -7.42 -8.71
C ALA A 86 8.45 -8.37 -9.59
N ASP A 87 9.77 -8.20 -9.67
CA ASP A 87 10.61 -8.84 -10.67
C ASP A 87 10.50 -10.37 -10.65
N SER A 88 10.54 -10.97 -9.46
CA SER A 88 10.44 -12.43 -9.32
C SER A 88 9.11 -13.01 -9.82
N PHE A 89 8.02 -12.26 -9.66
CA PHE A 89 6.72 -12.67 -10.18
C PHE A 89 6.58 -12.43 -11.68
N LEU A 90 7.05 -11.30 -12.17
CA LEU A 90 7.02 -10.97 -13.60
C LEU A 90 7.85 -11.94 -14.44
N ASN A 91 9.04 -12.30 -13.95
CA ASN A 91 9.94 -13.24 -14.62
C ASN A 91 9.35 -14.64 -14.76
N VAL A 92 8.44 -15.04 -13.88
CA VAL A 92 7.71 -16.32 -13.98
C VAL A 92 6.35 -16.18 -14.69
N GLY A 93 6.03 -15.01 -15.25
CA GLY A 93 4.84 -14.79 -16.06
C GLY A 93 3.60 -14.34 -15.30
N VAL A 94 3.69 -14.02 -13.99
CA VAL A 94 2.59 -13.51 -13.19
C VAL A 94 2.35 -12.04 -13.54
N LYS A 95 1.09 -11.65 -13.76
CA LYS A 95 0.71 -10.25 -14.02
C LYS A 95 0.55 -9.47 -12.73
N ILE A 96 0.98 -8.19 -12.69
CA ILE A 96 0.83 -7.33 -11.53
C ILE A 96 0.02 -6.09 -11.89
N PHE A 97 -1.07 -5.88 -11.17
CA PHE A 97 -1.92 -4.70 -11.26
C PHE A 97 -1.73 -3.84 -10.01
N SER A 98 -1.26 -2.62 -10.19
CA SER A 98 -0.98 -1.69 -9.08
C SER A 98 -1.97 -0.54 -9.07
N ALA A 99 -2.38 -0.10 -7.88
CA ALA A 99 -3.17 1.10 -7.66
C ALA A 99 -2.31 2.39 -7.65
N ALA A 100 -1.13 2.39 -8.28
CA ALA A 100 -0.16 3.50 -8.21
C ALA A 100 -0.77 4.85 -8.58
N LYS A 101 -1.59 4.92 -9.64
CA LYS A 101 -2.26 6.18 -10.05
C LYS A 101 -3.23 6.68 -8.97
N ALA A 102 -4.09 5.80 -8.45
CA ALA A 102 -5.03 6.17 -7.39
C ALA A 102 -4.30 6.56 -6.09
N ASN A 103 -3.23 5.84 -5.75
CA ASN A 103 -2.41 6.14 -4.58
C ASN A 103 -1.64 7.48 -4.70
N ALA A 104 -1.32 7.92 -5.91
CA ALA A 104 -0.60 9.18 -6.14
C ALA A 104 -1.48 10.44 -5.90
N ILE A 105 -2.80 10.34 -6.08
CA ILE A 105 -3.72 11.48 -5.96
C ILE A 105 -3.63 12.15 -4.58
N PRO A 106 -3.89 11.45 -3.44
CA PRO A 106 -3.85 12.09 -2.12
C PRO A 106 -2.43 12.59 -1.77
N VAL A 107 -1.38 11.97 -2.30
CA VAL A 107 -0.01 12.44 -2.12
C VAL A 107 0.19 13.78 -2.83
N ALA A 108 -0.26 13.89 -4.07
CA ALA A 108 -0.16 15.14 -4.85
C ALA A 108 -0.97 16.28 -4.18
N GLU A 109 -2.17 15.98 -3.72
CA GLU A 109 -3.01 16.94 -2.97
C GLU A 109 -2.31 17.43 -1.71
N PHE A 110 -1.77 16.53 -0.91
CA PHE A 110 -1.03 16.86 0.30
C PHE A 110 0.20 17.74 -0.01
N VAL A 111 1.02 17.36 -0.99
CA VAL A 111 2.21 18.14 -1.38
C VAL A 111 1.81 19.53 -1.87
N THR A 112 0.78 19.62 -2.71
CA THR A 112 0.27 20.92 -3.20
C THR A 112 -0.18 21.81 -2.04
N ALA A 113 -0.94 21.25 -1.09
CA ALA A 113 -1.38 21.97 0.09
C ALA A 113 -0.20 22.48 0.92
N GLN A 114 0.85 21.65 1.12
CA GLN A 114 2.06 22.05 1.85
C GLN A 114 2.81 23.20 1.15
N ILE A 115 2.93 23.16 -0.18
CA ILE A 115 3.56 24.21 -0.97
C ILE A 115 2.79 25.53 -0.82
N ILE A 116 1.46 25.50 -0.91
CA ILE A 116 0.61 26.68 -0.75
C ILE A 116 0.79 27.25 0.67
N LEU A 117 0.73 26.43 1.70
CA LEU A 117 0.90 26.85 3.10
C LEU A 117 2.29 27.45 3.33
N ALA A 118 3.34 26.84 2.78
CA ALA A 118 4.70 27.36 2.88
C ALA A 118 4.82 28.75 2.23
N ASN A 119 4.30 28.92 1.02
CA ASN A 119 4.33 30.19 0.29
C ASN A 119 3.50 31.29 0.97
N LYS A 120 2.49 30.92 1.76
CA LYS A 120 1.70 31.87 2.58
C LYS A 120 2.32 32.16 3.94
N GLY A 121 3.52 31.66 4.23
CA GLY A 121 4.21 31.87 5.51
C GLY A 121 3.56 31.15 6.69
N TYR A 122 2.68 30.15 6.44
CA TYR A 122 1.93 29.46 7.50
C TYR A 122 2.85 28.86 8.57
N PHE A 123 3.88 28.15 8.18
CA PHE A 123 4.80 27.49 9.11
C PHE A 123 5.61 28.49 9.93
N GLN A 124 5.93 29.64 9.34
CA GLN A 124 6.58 30.74 10.04
C GLN A 124 5.62 31.37 11.04
N ALA A 125 4.42 31.73 10.62
CA ALA A 125 3.38 32.27 11.48
C ALA A 125 3.07 31.34 12.66
N GLN A 126 2.96 30.03 12.44
CA GLN A 126 2.72 29.05 13.49
C GLN A 126 3.81 29.06 14.57
N LYS A 127 5.09 29.26 14.21
CA LYS A 127 6.19 29.39 15.17
C LYS A 127 6.07 30.69 15.97
N GLU A 128 5.71 31.79 15.31
CA GLU A 128 5.58 33.09 15.95
C GLU A 128 4.39 33.16 16.92
N TYR A 129 3.25 32.52 16.58
CA TYR A 129 2.08 32.45 17.48
C TYR A 129 2.35 31.73 18.81
N LYS A 130 3.36 30.90 18.89
CA LYS A 130 3.77 30.24 20.14
C LYS A 130 4.60 31.10 21.07
N LYS A 131 5.04 32.30 20.62
CA LYS A 131 5.85 33.20 21.43
C LYS A 131 4.98 34.20 22.20
N PRO A 132 5.38 34.61 23.43
CA PRO A 132 4.79 35.75 24.07
C PRO A 132 4.89 36.97 23.12
N PHE A 133 3.87 37.83 23.09
CA PHE A 133 3.82 38.98 22.19
C PHE A 133 3.71 38.67 20.68
N TRP A 134 3.04 37.60 20.31
CA TRP A 134 2.81 37.15 18.93
C TRP A 134 2.30 38.28 17.99
N ARG A 135 1.51 39.27 18.51
CA ARG A 135 1.01 40.39 17.72
C ARG A 135 2.12 41.22 17.08
N ILE A 136 3.26 41.38 17.75
CA ILE A 136 4.41 42.16 17.24
C ILE A 136 5.12 41.34 16.15
N SER A 137 5.24 40.05 16.34
CA SER A 137 5.86 39.12 15.38
C SER A 137 5.02 38.92 14.12
N PHE A 138 3.68 38.94 14.23
CA PHE A 138 2.76 38.79 13.10
C PHE A 138 2.94 39.87 12.02
N ASN A 139 3.24 41.09 12.39
CA ASN A 139 3.52 42.19 11.45
C ASN A 139 4.82 41.96 10.65
N LYS A 140 5.79 41.20 11.17
CA LYS A 140 6.99 40.80 10.45
C LYS A 140 6.72 39.66 9.47
N ALA A 141 5.82 38.73 9.79
CA ALA A 141 5.47 37.57 8.94
C ALA A 141 4.62 37.97 7.71
N ARG A 142 3.97 39.16 7.70
CA ARG A 142 3.18 39.64 6.54
C ARG A 142 4.00 40.11 5.35
N ASN A 143 5.31 40.19 5.48
CA ASN A 143 6.22 40.69 4.44
C ASN A 143 6.96 39.56 3.69
N TYR A 144 6.44 38.32 3.77
CA TYR A 144 6.95 37.19 3.01
C TYR A 144 5.94 36.77 1.96
#